data_8fd5004455e1607ba4c574acd1d99265
#
_entry.id   8fd5004455e1607ba4c574acd1d99265
#
_cell.length_a   1.000
_cell.length_b   1.000
_cell.length_c   1.000
_cell.angle_alpha   90.00
_cell.angle_beta   90.00
_cell.angle_gamma   90.00
#
_symmetry.space_group_name_H-M   'P 1'
#
loop_
_entity.id
_entity.type
_entity.pdbx_description
1 polymer ?
#
loop_
_entity_poly.entity_id
_entity_poly.type
_entity_poly.pdbx_seq_one_letter_code
_entity_poly.pdbx_strand_id
1 'polypeptide(L)'
;MMSNPCGTAISLAAARTIVVRALAHARSSDFPPMTVAVLDAAGRLVAFAGEDGSSLLRERIARGKAHGALNMGVGSRSLAARAASNPAFVNSLVSLADGNLVPVPGGVLIRDDNNSVIGAVGVSGHLPGDDEACAIHGITACDLRADPGA
;
A
#
# COMPACT_ATOMS: atom_id res chain seq x y z
N MET A 1 -19.75 -17.81 13.90
CA MET A 1 -18.86 -16.89 13.19
C MET A 1 -17.87 -16.29 14.21
N MET A 2 -16.60 -16.53 14.00
CA MET A 2 -15.61 -15.98 14.92
C MET A 2 -15.45 -14.49 14.66
N SER A 3 -15.75 -13.66 15.66
CA SER A 3 -15.42 -12.24 15.57
C SER A 3 -13.91 -12.09 15.54
N ASN A 4 -13.40 -11.27 14.66
CA ASN A 4 -11.99 -10.89 14.68
C ASN A 4 -11.71 -10.17 16.01
N PRO A 5 -10.90 -10.74 16.89
CA PRO A 5 -10.64 -10.11 18.19
C PRO A 5 -9.94 -8.75 18.08
N CYS A 6 -9.37 -8.46 16.92
CA CYS A 6 -8.77 -7.15 16.62
C CYS A 6 -9.74 -6.19 15.94
N GLY A 7 -11.04 -6.51 15.86
CA GLY A 7 -12.09 -5.65 15.34
C GLY A 7 -12.00 -5.41 13.84
N THR A 8 -11.35 -4.33 13.42
CA THR A 8 -11.38 -3.81 12.05
C THR A 8 -10.16 -4.11 11.21
N ALA A 9 -9.34 -5.11 11.55
CA ALA A 9 -8.17 -5.47 10.76
C ALA A 9 -8.55 -6.20 9.47
N ILE A 10 -7.80 -5.94 8.38
CA ILE A 10 -7.95 -6.67 7.12
C ILE A 10 -7.75 -8.17 7.35
N SER A 11 -8.60 -9.01 6.75
CA SER A 11 -8.47 -10.46 6.85
C SER A 11 -7.38 -10.98 5.92
N LEU A 12 -6.82 -12.15 6.23
CA LEU A 12 -5.86 -12.82 5.34
C LEU A 12 -6.50 -13.12 3.98
N ALA A 13 -7.75 -13.55 3.95
CA ALA A 13 -8.44 -13.86 2.70
C ALA A 13 -8.53 -12.63 1.80
N ALA A 14 -8.95 -11.48 2.35
CA ALA A 14 -9.03 -10.23 1.59
C ALA A 14 -7.63 -9.76 1.16
N ALA A 15 -6.64 -9.85 2.04
CA ALA A 15 -5.26 -9.45 1.72
C ALA A 15 -4.69 -10.28 0.56
N ARG A 16 -4.94 -11.58 0.54
CA ARG A 16 -4.51 -12.46 -0.56
C ARG A 16 -5.20 -12.09 -1.87
N THR A 17 -6.49 -11.80 -1.83
CA THR A 17 -7.24 -11.35 -3.01
C THR A 17 -6.69 -10.05 -3.55
N ILE A 18 -6.37 -9.10 -2.67
CA ILE A 18 -5.74 -7.82 -3.05
C ILE A 18 -4.45 -8.07 -3.83
N VAL A 19 -3.57 -8.93 -3.31
CA VAL A 19 -2.31 -9.27 -3.98
C VAL A 19 -2.56 -9.85 -5.36
N VAL A 20 -3.43 -10.85 -5.46
CA VAL A 20 -3.73 -11.52 -6.73
C VAL A 20 -4.31 -10.54 -7.76
N ARG A 21 -5.25 -9.70 -7.33
CA ARG A 21 -5.92 -8.75 -8.25
C ARG A 21 -5.03 -7.58 -8.64
N ALA A 22 -4.19 -7.10 -7.74
CA ALA A 22 -3.19 -6.07 -8.06
C ALA A 22 -2.21 -6.58 -9.13
N LEU A 23 -1.71 -7.80 -8.96
CA LEU A 23 -0.81 -8.41 -9.94
C LEU A 23 -1.52 -8.75 -11.26
N ALA A 24 -2.78 -9.15 -11.23
CA ALA A 24 -3.57 -9.38 -12.43
C ALA A 24 -3.73 -8.09 -13.24
N HIS A 25 -3.97 -6.95 -12.57
CA HIS A 25 -4.02 -5.65 -13.24
C HIS A 25 -2.69 -5.32 -13.91
N ALA A 26 -1.58 -5.54 -13.21
CA ALA A 26 -0.25 -5.31 -13.78
C ALA A 26 -0.01 -6.18 -15.02
N ARG A 27 -0.40 -7.45 -14.99
CA ARG A 27 -0.22 -8.35 -16.13
C ARG A 27 -1.11 -7.99 -17.31
N SER A 28 -2.35 -7.58 -17.06
CA SER A 28 -3.25 -7.13 -18.13
C SER A 28 -2.84 -5.79 -18.73
N SER A 29 -2.11 -4.98 -18.00
CA SER A 29 -1.60 -3.67 -18.45
C SER A 29 -0.18 -3.74 -19.04
N ASP A 30 0.42 -4.92 -19.04
CA ASP A 30 1.76 -5.17 -19.57
C ASP A 30 2.84 -4.34 -18.85
N PHE A 31 2.66 -4.16 -17.54
CA PHE A 31 3.66 -3.46 -16.71
C PHE A 31 4.87 -4.36 -16.43
N PRO A 32 6.03 -3.78 -16.06
CA PRO A 32 7.16 -4.57 -15.56
C PRO A 32 6.78 -5.40 -14.33
N PRO A 33 7.66 -6.33 -13.87
CA PRO A 33 7.40 -7.11 -12.66
C PRO A 33 7.08 -6.21 -11.47
N MET A 34 6.05 -6.57 -10.71
CA MET A 34 5.53 -5.78 -9.60
C MET A 34 5.69 -6.51 -8.28
N THR A 35 5.79 -5.72 -7.21
CA THR A 35 5.85 -6.21 -5.82
C THR A 35 4.70 -5.59 -5.05
N VAL A 36 3.94 -6.42 -4.32
CA VAL A 36 2.75 -6.00 -3.58
C VAL A 36 2.86 -6.45 -2.14
N ALA A 37 2.66 -5.51 -1.21
CA ALA A 37 2.63 -5.78 0.22
C ALA A 37 1.30 -5.29 0.80
N VAL A 38 0.66 -6.11 1.64
CA VAL A 38 -0.57 -5.74 2.35
C VAL A 38 -0.29 -5.80 3.84
N LEU A 39 -0.54 -4.68 4.51
CA LEU A 39 -0.36 -4.55 5.96
C LEU A 39 -1.73 -4.41 6.62
N ASP A 40 -1.85 -4.88 7.87
CA ASP A 40 -3.02 -4.58 8.69
C ASP A 40 -2.91 -3.18 9.32
N ALA A 41 -3.94 -2.76 10.04
CA ALA A 41 -3.99 -1.41 10.62
C ALA A 41 -2.90 -1.17 11.70
N ALA A 42 -2.32 -2.24 12.24
CA ALA A 42 -1.20 -2.15 13.19
C ALA A 42 0.16 -2.14 12.48
N GLY A 43 0.19 -2.20 11.17
CA GLY A 43 1.42 -2.19 10.37
C GLY A 43 2.07 -3.57 10.20
N ARG A 44 1.38 -4.65 10.58
CA ARG A 44 1.92 -6.00 10.40
C ARG A 44 1.71 -6.49 8.98
N LEU A 45 2.71 -7.18 8.43
CA LEU A 45 2.62 -7.77 7.10
C LEU A 45 1.65 -8.96 7.13
N VAL A 46 0.58 -8.89 6.31
CA VAL A 46 -0.44 -9.94 6.22
C VAL A 46 -0.24 -10.78 4.95
N ALA A 47 0.05 -10.13 3.83
CA ALA A 47 0.29 -10.83 2.56
C ALA A 47 1.31 -10.06 1.73
N PHE A 48 2.10 -10.81 0.95
CA PHE A 48 3.17 -10.26 0.13
C PHE A 48 3.39 -11.15 -1.08
N ALA A 49 3.67 -10.54 -2.22
CA ALA A 49 4.22 -11.25 -3.38
C ALA A 49 5.10 -10.31 -4.20
N GLY A 50 6.23 -10.83 -4.63
CA GLY A 50 7.07 -10.20 -5.64
C GLY A 50 7.06 -11.07 -6.88
N GLU A 51 6.73 -10.51 -8.04
CA GLU A 51 6.80 -11.24 -9.30
C GLU A 51 8.25 -11.56 -9.66
N ASP A 52 8.45 -12.65 -10.41
CA ASP A 52 9.74 -13.02 -10.90
C ASP A 52 10.37 -11.86 -11.68
N GLY A 53 11.64 -11.60 -11.42
CA GLY A 53 12.36 -10.50 -12.07
C GLY A 53 12.28 -9.16 -11.33
N SER A 54 11.53 -9.07 -10.23
CA SER A 54 11.51 -7.86 -9.40
C SER A 54 12.89 -7.59 -8.79
N SER A 55 13.31 -6.32 -8.77
CA SER A 55 14.57 -5.95 -8.13
C SER A 55 14.47 -6.02 -6.61
N LEU A 56 15.60 -6.24 -5.93
CA LEU A 56 15.65 -6.49 -4.49
C LEU A 56 15.01 -5.39 -3.64
N LEU A 57 15.21 -4.13 -4.02
CA LEU A 57 14.72 -3.00 -3.23
C LEU A 57 13.20 -2.82 -3.32
N ARG A 58 12.55 -3.41 -4.33
CA ARG A 58 11.10 -3.26 -4.53
C ARG A 58 10.28 -3.72 -3.33
N GLU A 59 10.71 -4.80 -2.66
CA GLU A 59 10.06 -5.26 -1.43
C GLU A 59 10.01 -4.15 -0.37
N ARG A 60 11.15 -3.53 -0.11
CA ARG A 60 11.23 -2.48 0.91
C ARG A 60 10.49 -1.21 0.50
N ILE A 61 10.51 -0.87 -0.78
CA ILE A 61 9.76 0.28 -1.31
C ILE A 61 8.26 0.04 -1.14
N ALA A 62 7.76 -1.12 -1.54
CA ALA A 62 6.33 -1.46 -1.41
C ALA A 62 5.88 -1.39 0.04
N ARG A 63 6.64 -2.00 0.95
CA ARG A 63 6.33 -1.96 2.38
C ARG A 63 6.42 -0.56 2.95
N GLY A 64 7.42 0.22 2.54
CA GLY A 64 7.59 1.60 2.98
C GLY A 64 6.47 2.53 2.51
N LYS A 65 5.92 2.31 1.32
CA LYS A 65 4.75 3.04 0.84
C LYS A 65 3.53 2.75 1.71
N ALA A 66 3.27 1.48 2.01
CA ALA A 66 2.14 1.07 2.87
C ALA A 66 2.32 1.55 4.31
N HIS A 67 3.52 1.35 4.89
CA HIS A 67 3.82 1.82 6.25
C HIS A 67 3.71 3.33 6.38
N GLY A 68 4.23 4.07 5.41
CA GLY A 68 4.15 5.52 5.41
C GLY A 68 2.71 6.02 5.41
N ALA A 69 1.84 5.38 4.61
CA ALA A 69 0.42 5.71 4.57
C ALA A 69 -0.24 5.48 5.94
N LEU A 70 0.02 4.36 6.59
CA LEU A 70 -0.50 4.06 7.93
C LEU A 70 0.05 5.03 8.98
N ASN A 71 1.35 5.28 8.97
CA ASN A 71 2.01 6.15 9.95
C ASN A 71 1.45 7.57 9.92
N MET A 72 1.13 8.06 8.73
CA MET A 72 0.64 9.43 8.56
C MET A 72 -0.88 9.53 8.42
N GLY A 73 -1.58 8.40 8.28
CA GLY A 73 -3.03 8.37 8.14
C GLY A 73 -3.54 8.91 6.81
N VAL A 74 -2.68 8.94 5.78
CA VAL A 74 -3.03 9.42 4.43
C VAL A 74 -2.36 8.53 3.39
N GLY A 75 -2.98 8.40 2.22
CA GLY A 75 -2.35 7.68 1.11
C GLY A 75 -1.05 8.35 0.68
N SER A 76 -0.11 7.59 0.13
CA SER A 76 1.24 8.10 -0.14
C SER A 76 1.29 9.12 -1.28
N ARG A 77 0.23 9.29 -2.06
CA ARG A 77 0.10 10.42 -2.99
C ARG A 77 0.13 11.74 -2.24
N SER A 78 -0.57 11.84 -1.10
CA SER A 78 -0.54 13.03 -0.24
C SER A 78 0.86 13.30 0.32
N LEU A 79 1.58 12.23 0.66
CA LEU A 79 2.96 12.35 1.15
C LEU A 79 3.90 12.85 0.04
N ALA A 80 3.70 12.40 -1.19
CA ALA A 80 4.46 12.87 -2.34
C ALA A 80 4.25 14.37 -2.58
N ALA A 81 2.99 14.84 -2.50
CA ALA A 81 2.67 16.25 -2.62
C ALA A 81 3.33 17.09 -1.51
N ARG A 82 3.32 16.58 -0.29
CA ARG A 82 3.96 17.24 0.85
C ARG A 82 5.48 17.27 0.71
N ALA A 83 6.07 16.20 0.18
CA ALA A 83 7.52 16.16 -0.09
C ALA A 83 7.93 17.19 -1.12
N ALA A 84 7.09 17.45 -2.12
CA ALA A 84 7.36 18.46 -3.13
C ALA A 84 7.34 19.88 -2.54
N SER A 85 6.42 20.16 -1.59
CA SER A 85 6.27 21.48 -0.98
C SER A 85 7.17 21.70 0.26
N ASN A 86 7.49 20.63 0.99
CA ASN A 86 8.29 20.71 2.21
C ASN A 86 9.18 19.47 2.36
N PRO A 87 10.25 19.37 1.55
CA PRO A 87 11.12 18.20 1.57
C PRO A 87 11.85 17.98 2.90
N ALA A 88 12.22 19.06 3.61
CA ALA A 88 12.91 18.94 4.89
C ALA A 88 12.05 18.25 5.94
N PHE A 89 10.76 18.59 6.00
CA PHE A 89 9.82 17.95 6.91
C PHE A 89 9.65 16.47 6.59
N VAL A 90 9.40 16.14 5.33
CA VAL A 90 9.18 14.74 4.92
C VAL A 90 10.44 13.90 5.12
N ASN A 91 11.63 14.46 4.85
CA ASN A 91 12.89 13.76 5.12
C ASN A 91 13.05 13.45 6.61
N SER A 92 12.61 14.35 7.51
CA SER A 92 12.65 14.08 8.95
C SER A 92 11.69 12.94 9.34
N LEU A 93 10.55 12.83 8.68
CA LEU A 93 9.61 11.73 8.91
C LEU A 93 10.19 10.38 8.47
N VAL A 94 10.88 10.36 7.33
CA VAL A 94 11.55 9.15 6.83
C VAL A 94 12.58 8.66 7.86
N SER A 95 13.35 9.58 8.41
CA SER A 95 14.33 9.27 9.45
C SER A 95 13.67 8.72 10.72
N LEU A 96 12.60 9.38 11.20
CA LEU A 96 11.85 8.93 12.38
C LEU A 96 11.26 7.53 12.20
N ALA A 97 10.86 7.21 10.98
CA ALA A 97 10.25 5.91 10.64
C ALA A 97 11.29 4.83 10.32
N ASP A 98 12.57 5.10 10.51
CA ASP A 98 13.68 4.19 10.20
C ASP A 98 13.61 3.70 8.75
N GLY A 99 13.25 4.58 7.82
CA GLY A 99 13.12 4.27 6.40
C GLY A 99 11.78 3.63 6.00
N ASN A 100 10.90 3.32 6.95
CA ASN A 100 9.58 2.74 6.67
C ASN A 100 8.55 3.80 6.30
N LEU A 101 8.93 4.74 5.47
CA LEU A 101 8.07 5.77 4.90
C LEU A 101 8.67 6.16 3.56
N VAL A 102 7.99 5.78 2.49
CA VAL A 102 8.39 6.11 1.13
C VAL A 102 7.33 7.06 0.56
N PRO A 103 7.63 8.36 0.44
CA PRO A 103 6.65 9.39 0.06
C PRO A 103 6.44 9.46 -1.45
N VAL A 104 5.99 8.36 -2.03
CA VAL A 104 5.78 8.20 -3.47
C VAL A 104 4.44 7.47 -3.66
N PRO A 105 3.59 7.85 -4.62
CA PRO A 105 2.32 7.16 -4.87
C PRO A 105 2.48 5.65 -5.03
N GLY A 106 1.49 4.90 -4.60
CA GLY A 106 1.50 3.44 -4.58
C GLY A 106 1.24 2.86 -3.19
N GLY A 107 1.20 3.69 -2.15
CA GLY A 107 0.73 3.31 -0.81
C GLY A 107 -0.71 3.80 -0.63
N VAL A 108 -1.64 2.87 -0.50
CA VAL A 108 -3.07 3.15 -0.51
C VAL A 108 -3.70 2.60 0.76
N LEU A 109 -4.40 3.46 1.52
CA LEU A 109 -5.13 3.01 2.70
C LEU A 109 -6.33 2.17 2.28
N ILE A 110 -6.61 1.14 3.08
CA ILE A 110 -7.78 0.29 2.92
C ILE A 110 -8.79 0.72 3.97
N ARG A 111 -10.00 1.10 3.53
CA ARG A 111 -11.08 1.49 4.43
C ARG A 111 -12.27 0.54 4.28
N ASP A 112 -12.93 0.26 5.39
CA ASP A 112 -14.16 -0.52 5.43
C ASP A 112 -15.40 0.35 5.17
N ASP A 113 -16.60 -0.24 5.28
CA ASP A 113 -17.85 0.47 5.06
C ASP A 113 -18.10 1.60 6.06
N ASN A 114 -17.48 1.53 7.23
CA ASN A 114 -17.55 2.56 8.27
C ASN A 114 -16.48 3.64 8.08
N ASN A 115 -15.76 3.61 6.94
CA ASN A 115 -14.64 4.52 6.65
C ASN A 115 -13.45 4.38 7.62
N SER A 116 -13.37 3.28 8.34
CA SER A 116 -12.25 2.98 9.24
C SER A 116 -11.08 2.42 8.43
N VAL A 117 -9.86 2.82 8.79
CA VAL A 117 -8.64 2.26 8.20
C VAL A 117 -8.42 0.86 8.78
N ILE A 118 -8.45 -0.15 7.92
CA ILE A 118 -8.23 -1.55 8.32
C ILE A 118 -6.89 -2.11 7.83
N GLY A 119 -6.16 -1.35 7.04
CA GLY A 119 -4.86 -1.74 6.53
C GLY A 119 -4.38 -0.80 5.45
N ALA A 120 -3.32 -1.21 4.76
CA ALA A 120 -2.78 -0.49 3.61
C ALA A 120 -2.13 -1.46 2.63
N VAL A 121 -2.12 -1.06 1.37
CA VAL A 121 -1.43 -1.77 0.29
C VAL A 121 -0.29 -0.90 -0.20
N GLY A 122 0.87 -1.49 -0.41
CA GLY A 122 1.99 -0.84 -1.09
C GLY A 122 2.37 -1.62 -2.33
N VAL A 123 2.55 -0.92 -3.43
CA VAL A 123 2.96 -1.50 -4.71
C VAL A 123 4.16 -0.77 -5.24
N SER A 124 5.12 -1.51 -5.77
CA SER A 124 6.32 -0.97 -6.40
C SER A 124 6.74 -1.83 -7.58
N GLY A 125 7.07 -1.19 -8.69
CA GLY A 125 7.56 -1.90 -9.86
C GLY A 125 7.60 -1.07 -11.14
N HIS A 126 6.82 -0.02 -11.22
CA HIS A 126 6.72 0.81 -12.41
C HIS A 126 6.62 2.29 -12.03
N LEU A 127 5.95 3.11 -12.83
CA LEU A 127 5.71 4.51 -12.51
C LEU A 127 4.78 4.62 -11.29
N PRO A 128 4.95 5.65 -10.45
CA PRO A 128 4.16 5.76 -9.21
C PRO A 128 2.65 5.70 -9.43
N GLY A 129 2.13 6.33 -10.48
CA GLY A 129 0.70 6.29 -10.80
C GLY A 129 0.21 4.90 -11.20
N ASP A 130 1.06 4.12 -11.86
CA ASP A 130 0.75 2.75 -12.26
C ASP A 130 0.80 1.80 -11.06
N ASP A 131 1.78 2.00 -10.17
CA ASP A 131 1.86 1.28 -8.90
C ASP A 131 0.58 1.49 -8.08
N GLU A 132 0.15 2.75 -7.99
CA GLU A 132 -1.07 3.13 -7.29
C GLU A 132 -2.33 2.51 -7.91
N ALA A 133 -2.42 2.48 -9.24
CA ALA A 133 -3.55 1.86 -9.94
C ALA A 133 -3.67 0.38 -9.61
N CYS A 134 -2.57 -0.35 -9.52
CA CYS A 134 -2.57 -1.75 -9.10
C CYS A 134 -3.12 -1.92 -7.69
N ALA A 135 -2.70 -1.06 -6.75
CA ALA A 135 -3.19 -1.10 -5.37
C ALA A 135 -4.70 -0.85 -5.31
N ILE A 136 -5.17 0.16 -6.01
CA ILE A 136 -6.61 0.51 -6.05
C ILE A 136 -7.42 -0.65 -6.63
N HIS A 137 -6.97 -1.26 -7.72
CA HIS A 137 -7.64 -2.42 -8.31
C HIS A 137 -7.77 -3.58 -7.33
N GLY A 138 -6.71 -3.87 -6.58
CA GLY A 138 -6.74 -4.93 -5.59
C GLY A 138 -7.76 -4.68 -4.49
N ILE A 139 -7.78 -3.48 -3.96
CA ILE A 139 -8.68 -3.10 -2.86
C ILE A 139 -10.15 -3.12 -3.32
N THR A 140 -10.45 -2.52 -4.45
CA THR A 140 -11.83 -2.43 -4.95
C THR A 140 -12.39 -3.79 -5.35
N ALA A 141 -11.55 -4.73 -5.74
CA ALA A 141 -11.97 -6.10 -6.03
C ALA A 141 -12.53 -6.84 -4.80
N CYS A 142 -12.23 -6.36 -3.59
CA CYS A 142 -12.74 -6.92 -2.33
C CYS A 142 -13.94 -6.15 -1.78
N ASP A 143 -14.56 -5.26 -2.56
CA ASP A 143 -15.63 -4.37 -2.12
C ASP A 143 -15.21 -3.47 -0.94
N LEU A 144 -13.93 -3.20 -0.84
CA LEU A 144 -13.35 -2.27 0.13
C LEU A 144 -13.06 -0.93 -0.54
N ARG A 145 -12.86 0.09 0.26
CA ARG A 145 -12.60 1.45 -0.24
C ARG A 145 -11.10 1.72 -0.27
N ALA A 146 -10.63 2.19 -1.41
CA ALA A 146 -9.25 2.61 -1.60
C ALA A 146 -9.11 4.09 -1.32
N ASP A 147 -8.11 4.47 -0.52
CA ASP A 147 -7.78 5.86 -0.21
C ASP A 147 -6.31 6.11 -0.58
N PRO A 148 -6.04 6.57 -1.81
CA PRO A 148 -4.67 6.81 -2.28
C PRO A 148 -4.08 8.13 -1.81
N GLY A 149 -4.88 8.99 -1.19
CA GLY A 149 -4.53 10.34 -0.83
C GLY A 149 -5.12 11.37 -1.79
N ALA A 150 -4.97 12.61 -1.42
CA ALA A 150 -5.48 13.73 -2.21
C ALA A 150 -4.48 14.22 -3.26
#